data_13046ae7eebb5c44d84a8d749f3a0cb7
#
_entry.id   13046ae7eebb5c44d84a8d749f3a0cb7
#
_cell.length_a   1.000
_cell.length_b   1.000
_cell.length_c   1.000
_cell.angle_alpha   90.00
_cell.angle_beta   90.00
_cell.angle_gamma   90.00
#
_symmetry.space_group_name_H-M   'P 1'
#
loop_
_entity.id
_entity.type
_entity.pdbx_description
1 polymer ?
#
loop_
_entity_poly.entity_id
_entity_poly.type
_entity_poly.pdbx_seq_one_letter_code
_entity_poly.pdbx_strand_id
1 'polypeptide(L)'
;MVRHMALVWMCLILTLGGTACAPQLVGPTPGAGYRFSLEVSEPTLWLVAGILAGDVQGLTQSTELLVRVQDAQGRPVDGVPVTFTVEPSWAQSIALAPSQTATRGGIARAVVSHPQTTGVVHILARVDHTTAQARLTVERFGGGGNAGS
;
A
#
# COMPACT_ATOMS: atom_id res chain seq x y z
N MET A 1 -21.91 48.85 -52.14
CA MET A 1 -22.13 47.44 -52.41
C MET A 1 -20.80 46.76 -52.66
N VAL A 2 -20.23 46.17 -51.66
CA VAL A 2 -19.04 45.34 -51.81
C VAL A 2 -19.17 44.14 -50.89
N ARG A 3 -19.30 42.97 -51.49
CA ARG A 3 -19.45 41.67 -50.82
C ARG A 3 -18.05 41.15 -50.47
N HIS A 4 -17.79 40.97 -49.18
CA HIS A 4 -16.58 40.30 -48.73
C HIS A 4 -16.88 38.80 -48.63
N MET A 5 -16.37 38.03 -49.60
CA MET A 5 -16.27 36.57 -49.48
C MET A 5 -15.08 36.25 -48.62
N ALA A 6 -15.34 35.72 -47.44
CA ALA A 6 -14.35 35.15 -46.58
C ALA A 6 -14.03 33.72 -47.08
N LEU A 7 -12.81 33.53 -47.53
CA LEU A 7 -12.26 32.20 -47.87
C LEU A 7 -11.97 31.43 -46.61
N VAL A 8 -12.75 30.41 -46.40
CA VAL A 8 -12.44 29.39 -45.39
C VAL A 8 -11.37 28.48 -45.94
N TRP A 9 -10.15 28.65 -45.49
CA TRP A 9 -9.08 27.66 -45.72
C TRP A 9 -9.18 26.55 -44.70
N MET A 10 -9.62 25.42 -45.19
CA MET A 10 -9.67 24.19 -44.46
C MET A 10 -8.26 23.57 -44.45
N CYS A 11 -7.52 23.77 -43.34
CA CYS A 11 -6.28 23.04 -43.10
C CYS A 11 -6.62 21.63 -42.66
N LEU A 12 -6.61 20.73 -43.64
CA LEU A 12 -6.62 19.28 -43.43
C LEU A 12 -5.21 18.86 -43.00
N ILE A 13 -4.91 18.83 -41.70
CA ILE A 13 -3.68 18.22 -41.20
C ILE A 13 -4.01 16.79 -40.79
N LEU A 14 -3.70 15.85 -41.67
CA LEU A 14 -3.60 14.44 -41.34
C LEU A 14 -2.34 14.24 -40.52
N THR A 15 -2.44 14.23 -39.20
CA THR A 15 -1.41 13.67 -38.32
C THR A 15 -1.85 12.30 -37.83
N LEU A 16 -1.37 11.25 -38.55
CA LEU A 16 -1.29 9.92 -37.95
C LEU A 16 -0.22 9.97 -36.83
N GLY A 17 -0.67 10.20 -35.66
CA GLY A 17 0.12 10.10 -34.44
C GLY A 17 -0.80 9.59 -33.35
N GLY A 18 -0.94 8.27 -33.27
CA GLY A 18 -1.66 7.63 -32.18
C GLY A 18 -0.91 7.83 -30.87
N THR A 19 -1.08 8.98 -30.23
CA THR A 19 -0.81 9.12 -28.80
C THR A 19 -1.93 8.42 -28.08
N ALA A 20 -1.66 7.20 -27.64
CA ALA A 20 -2.48 6.55 -26.65
C ALA A 20 -2.52 7.47 -25.42
N CYS A 21 -3.62 8.20 -25.25
CA CYS A 21 -3.96 8.83 -23.99
C CYS A 21 -4.14 7.70 -22.98
N ALA A 22 -3.05 7.34 -22.29
CA ALA A 22 -3.20 6.62 -21.04
C ALA A 22 -4.08 7.49 -20.14
N PRO A 23 -5.15 6.95 -19.56
CA PRO A 23 -5.94 7.72 -18.59
C PRO A 23 -4.98 8.10 -17.47
N GLN A 24 -4.62 9.38 -17.41
CA GLN A 24 -3.99 9.93 -16.23
C GLN A 24 -5.04 9.80 -15.14
N LEU A 25 -4.78 8.90 -14.19
CA LEU A 25 -5.47 8.90 -12.91
C LEU A 25 -5.18 10.27 -12.31
N VAL A 26 -6.13 11.18 -12.45
CA VAL A 26 -6.10 12.47 -11.74
C VAL A 26 -6.29 12.08 -10.28
N GLY A 27 -5.19 11.84 -9.60
CA GLY A 27 -5.20 11.65 -8.16
C GLY A 27 -5.73 12.92 -7.50
N PRO A 28 -6.38 12.79 -6.36
CA PRO A 28 -6.87 13.94 -5.63
C PRO A 28 -5.72 14.91 -5.35
N THR A 29 -6.03 16.20 -5.45
CA THR A 29 -5.06 17.29 -5.31
C THR A 29 -4.30 17.18 -3.98
N PRO A 30 -2.95 17.21 -3.99
CA PRO A 30 -2.17 17.26 -2.76
C PRO A 30 -2.58 18.47 -1.92
N GLY A 31 -2.86 18.27 -0.63
CA GLY A 31 -3.31 19.32 0.29
C GLY A 31 -4.78 19.29 0.66
N ALA A 32 -5.61 18.43 0.06
CA ALA A 32 -6.91 18.10 0.62
C ALA A 32 -6.68 17.39 1.96
N GLY A 33 -7.25 17.94 3.04
CA GLY A 33 -7.11 17.37 4.39
C GLY A 33 -7.73 15.98 4.49
N TYR A 34 -6.96 14.96 4.13
CA TYR A 34 -7.38 13.58 4.29
C TYR A 34 -7.24 13.15 5.74
N ARG A 35 -8.19 12.37 6.19
CA ARG A 35 -8.05 11.53 7.38
C ARG A 35 -7.69 10.14 6.92
N PHE A 36 -6.69 9.53 7.54
CA PHE A 36 -6.39 8.14 7.27
C PHE A 36 -5.99 7.38 8.54
N SER A 37 -6.24 6.09 8.53
CA SER A 37 -5.86 5.13 9.55
C SER A 37 -5.09 3.98 8.93
N LEU A 38 -4.15 3.42 9.67
CA LEU A 38 -3.45 2.18 9.35
C LEU A 38 -3.92 1.09 10.32
N GLU A 39 -4.43 0.02 9.78
CA GLU A 39 -4.90 -1.17 10.51
C GLU A 39 -4.04 -2.38 10.09
N VAL A 40 -3.80 -3.28 11.03
CA VAL A 40 -3.15 -4.57 10.82
C VAL A 40 -4.15 -5.65 11.13
N SER A 41 -4.40 -6.55 10.18
CA SER A 41 -5.42 -7.60 10.36
C SER A 41 -5.06 -8.57 11.48
N GLU A 42 -3.79 -8.99 11.52
CA GLU A 42 -3.25 -9.85 12.58
C GLU A 42 -1.96 -9.21 13.13
N PRO A 43 -1.95 -8.76 14.38
CA PRO A 43 -0.81 -8.05 14.94
C PRO A 43 0.35 -8.97 15.36
N THR A 44 0.16 -10.28 15.30
CA THR A 44 1.20 -11.28 15.62
C THR A 44 1.47 -12.18 14.43
N LEU A 45 2.72 -12.25 14.01
CA LEU A 45 3.23 -13.22 13.04
C LEU A 45 4.07 -14.28 13.74
N TRP A 46 4.05 -15.49 13.18
CA TRP A 46 4.81 -16.61 13.71
C TRP A 46 6.01 -16.93 12.82
N LEU A 47 7.20 -16.88 13.40
CA LEU A 47 8.41 -17.40 12.78
C LEU A 47 8.46 -18.92 12.99
N VAL A 48 8.28 -19.64 11.90
CA VAL A 48 8.34 -21.11 11.88
C VAL A 48 9.72 -21.51 11.35
N ALA A 49 10.60 -21.95 12.23
CA ALA A 49 11.93 -22.39 11.86
C ALA A 49 12.09 -23.88 12.18
N GLY A 50 12.47 -24.67 11.17
CA GLY A 50 12.86 -26.08 11.34
C GLY A 50 11.74 -27.06 11.66
N ILE A 51 10.49 -26.70 11.39
CA ILE A 51 9.32 -27.56 11.61
C ILE A 51 8.86 -28.15 10.27
N LEU A 52 8.47 -29.42 10.27
CA LEU A 52 7.90 -30.08 9.10
C LEU A 52 6.54 -29.40 8.75
N ALA A 53 6.26 -29.29 7.47
CA ALA A 53 5.11 -28.53 6.94
C ALA A 53 3.72 -28.95 7.49
N GLY A 54 3.61 -30.09 8.18
CA GLY A 54 2.37 -30.57 8.81
C GLY A 54 2.04 -29.94 10.16
N ASP A 55 3.03 -29.35 10.85
CA ASP A 55 2.86 -28.92 12.24
C ASP A 55 2.49 -27.42 12.37
N VAL A 56 2.36 -26.71 11.24
CA VAL A 56 2.16 -25.25 11.20
C VAL A 56 0.75 -24.83 10.81
N GLN A 57 -0.21 -25.75 10.79
CA GLN A 57 -1.59 -25.41 10.49
C GLN A 57 -2.15 -24.45 11.54
N GLY A 58 -2.67 -23.31 11.05
CA GLY A 58 -3.26 -22.26 11.89
C GLY A 58 -2.31 -21.18 12.38
N LEU A 59 -1.01 -21.23 12.03
CA LEU A 59 -0.07 -20.17 12.36
C LEU A 59 -0.05 -19.08 11.28
N THR A 60 -0.27 -17.85 11.71
CA THR A 60 -0.23 -16.69 10.81
C THR A 60 1.21 -16.31 10.50
N GLN A 61 1.63 -16.52 9.25
CA GLN A 61 2.96 -16.15 8.74
C GLN A 61 2.91 -14.90 7.86
N SER A 62 1.73 -14.36 7.60
CA SER A 62 1.52 -13.14 6.85
C SER A 62 0.33 -12.38 7.41
N THR A 63 0.36 -11.06 7.32
CA THR A 63 -0.75 -10.21 7.74
C THR A 63 -1.00 -9.12 6.70
N GLU A 64 -2.25 -8.71 6.59
CA GLU A 64 -2.65 -7.63 5.70
C GLU A 64 -2.59 -6.30 6.45
N LEU A 65 -2.04 -5.31 5.78
CA LEU A 65 -2.07 -3.91 6.17
C LEU A 65 -3.16 -3.21 5.38
N LEU A 66 -4.00 -2.47 6.06
CA LEU A 66 -5.11 -1.73 5.49
C LEU A 66 -4.96 -0.25 5.82
N VAL A 67 -4.83 0.58 4.82
CA VAL A 67 -4.92 2.04 4.98
C VAL A 67 -6.27 2.49 4.47
N ARG A 68 -7.07 3.11 5.34
CA ARG A 68 -8.32 3.76 4.97
C ARG A 68 -8.09 5.25 4.84
N VAL A 69 -8.47 5.81 3.70
CA VAL A 69 -8.36 7.25 3.41
C VAL A 69 -9.74 7.83 3.18
N GLN A 70 -10.05 8.89 3.90
CA GLN A 70 -11.32 9.59 3.84
C GLN A 70 -11.11 11.10 3.70
N ASP A 71 -12.04 11.78 3.07
CA ASP A 71 -12.08 13.25 3.05
C ASP A 71 -12.57 13.82 4.40
N ALA A 72 -12.66 15.14 4.49
CA ALA A 72 -13.13 15.84 5.68
C ALA A 72 -14.58 15.49 6.06
N GLN A 73 -15.38 14.98 5.13
CA GLN A 73 -16.76 14.54 5.31
C GLN A 73 -16.87 13.05 5.64
N GLY A 74 -15.75 12.34 5.75
CA GLY A 74 -15.72 10.90 6.04
C GLY A 74 -16.00 9.99 4.84
N ARG A 75 -16.02 10.54 3.61
CA ARG A 75 -16.24 9.74 2.40
C ARG A 75 -14.92 9.11 1.94
N PRO A 76 -14.94 7.88 1.45
CA PRO A 76 -13.75 7.22 0.93
C PRO A 76 -13.18 7.98 -0.29
N VAL A 77 -11.86 8.09 -0.37
CA VAL A 77 -11.15 8.79 -1.45
C VAL A 77 -10.31 7.81 -2.24
N ASP A 78 -10.54 7.73 -3.54
CA ASP A 78 -9.81 6.87 -4.47
C ASP A 78 -8.60 7.56 -5.09
N GLY A 79 -7.64 6.75 -5.56
CA GLY A 79 -6.48 7.22 -6.27
C GLY A 79 -5.41 7.90 -5.40
N VAL A 80 -5.56 7.89 -4.08
CA VAL A 80 -4.56 8.45 -3.17
C VAL A 80 -3.35 7.51 -3.09
N PRO A 81 -2.14 7.97 -3.43
CA PRO A 81 -0.94 7.15 -3.33
C PRO A 81 -0.59 6.92 -1.86
N VAL A 82 -0.32 5.66 -1.53
CA VAL A 82 0.09 5.21 -0.20
C VAL A 82 1.43 4.50 -0.33
N THR A 83 2.40 4.89 0.49
CA THR A 83 3.70 4.22 0.60
C THR A 83 3.78 3.52 1.94
N PHE A 84 4.10 2.23 1.90
CA PHE A 84 4.36 1.41 3.08
C PHE A 84 5.86 1.19 3.24
N THR A 85 6.35 1.31 4.46
CA THR A 85 7.75 1.03 4.82
C THR A 85 7.81 0.28 6.14
N VAL A 86 8.82 -0.54 6.30
CA VAL A 86 9.24 -1.11 7.59
C VAL A 86 10.47 -0.38 8.11
N GLU A 87 10.72 -0.43 9.40
CA GLU A 87 11.96 0.09 9.97
C GLU A 87 13.18 -0.52 9.28
N PRO A 88 14.27 0.25 9.08
CA PRO A 88 15.47 -0.22 8.39
C PRO A 88 16.08 -1.50 9.00
N SER A 89 16.00 -1.67 10.32
CA SER A 89 16.46 -2.85 11.04
C SER A 89 15.74 -4.14 10.62
N TRP A 90 14.53 -4.03 10.07
CA TRP A 90 13.69 -5.15 9.65
C TRP A 90 13.63 -5.33 8.12
N ALA A 91 14.20 -4.42 7.35
CA ALA A 91 14.07 -4.38 5.89
C ALA A 91 14.51 -5.67 5.17
N GLN A 92 15.43 -6.44 5.77
CA GLN A 92 15.92 -7.72 5.23
C GLN A 92 15.33 -8.93 5.94
N SER A 93 14.59 -8.72 7.01
CA SER A 93 14.07 -9.79 7.87
C SER A 93 12.58 -10.03 7.69
N ILE A 94 11.92 -9.24 6.85
CA ILE A 94 10.48 -9.35 6.59
C ILE A 94 10.17 -8.86 5.18
N ALA A 95 9.24 -9.51 4.50
CA ALA A 95 8.80 -9.08 3.18
C ALA A 95 7.57 -8.16 3.31
N LEU A 96 7.57 -7.05 2.59
CA LEU A 96 6.45 -6.11 2.48
C LEU A 96 6.12 -5.87 1.01
N ALA A 97 4.91 -6.18 0.59
CA ALA A 97 4.48 -6.02 -0.80
C ALA A 97 2.96 -5.72 -0.90
N PRO A 98 2.56 -4.80 -1.78
CA PRO A 98 3.41 -3.83 -2.46
C PRO A 98 3.88 -2.73 -1.50
N SER A 99 5.06 -2.16 -1.75
CA SER A 99 5.55 -1.02 -0.97
C SER A 99 4.86 0.30 -1.34
N GLN A 100 4.24 0.36 -2.51
CA GLN A 100 3.44 1.49 -2.97
C GLN A 100 2.19 1.01 -3.68
N THR A 101 1.08 1.65 -3.40
CA THR A 101 -0.21 1.39 -4.05
C THR A 101 -1.10 2.64 -3.96
N ALA A 102 -2.21 2.65 -4.71
CA ALA A 102 -3.20 3.71 -4.62
C ALA A 102 -4.51 3.17 -4.02
N THR A 103 -5.25 4.01 -3.32
CA THR A 103 -6.54 3.65 -2.76
C THR A 103 -7.57 3.30 -3.83
N ARG A 104 -8.39 2.27 -3.55
CA ARG A 104 -9.59 1.90 -4.30
C ARG A 104 -10.73 1.70 -3.29
N GLY A 105 -11.85 2.37 -3.48
CA GLY A 105 -12.91 2.44 -2.46
C GLY A 105 -12.41 3.07 -1.16
N GLY A 106 -11.41 3.99 -1.25
CA GLY A 106 -10.77 4.59 -0.08
C GLY A 106 -9.81 3.67 0.67
N ILE A 107 -9.46 2.48 0.13
CA ILE A 107 -8.61 1.49 0.80
C ILE A 107 -7.36 1.20 -0.02
N ALA A 108 -6.20 1.26 0.60
CA ALA A 108 -4.93 0.73 0.09
C ALA A 108 -4.51 -0.49 0.93
N ARG A 109 -3.95 -1.51 0.28
CA ARG A 109 -3.57 -2.78 0.91
C ARG A 109 -2.11 -3.11 0.64
N ALA A 110 -1.47 -3.71 1.64
CA ALA A 110 -0.17 -4.36 1.50
C ALA A 110 -0.14 -5.61 2.38
N VAL A 111 0.79 -6.50 2.13
CA VAL A 111 0.99 -7.73 2.90
C VAL A 111 2.39 -7.73 3.48
N VAL A 112 2.48 -8.03 4.74
CA VAL A 112 3.73 -8.35 5.45
C VAL A 112 3.81 -9.86 5.62
N SER A 113 4.95 -10.44 5.25
CA SER A 113 5.12 -11.89 5.28
C SER A 113 6.58 -12.31 5.48
N HIS A 114 6.79 -13.61 5.63
CA HIS A 114 8.11 -14.27 5.72
C HIS A 114 9.04 -13.65 6.77
N PRO A 115 8.61 -13.55 8.04
CA PRO A 115 9.51 -13.08 9.09
C PRO A 115 10.67 -14.04 9.28
N GLN A 116 11.90 -13.52 9.37
CA GLN A 116 13.13 -14.30 9.55
C GLN A 116 13.74 -14.14 10.94
N THR A 117 13.23 -13.22 11.73
CA THR A 117 13.67 -12.96 13.11
C THR A 117 12.48 -12.63 13.99
N THR A 118 12.66 -12.75 15.30
CA THR A 118 11.61 -12.42 16.29
C THR A 118 11.79 -11.01 16.83
N GLY A 119 10.70 -10.42 17.26
CA GLY A 119 10.71 -9.09 17.87
C GLY A 119 9.54 -8.22 17.46
N VAL A 120 9.68 -6.92 17.70
CA VAL A 120 8.66 -5.93 17.37
C VAL A 120 9.06 -5.19 16.12
N VAL A 121 8.16 -5.15 15.16
CA VAL A 121 8.30 -4.45 13.88
C VAL A 121 7.40 -3.24 13.88
N HIS A 122 7.94 -2.08 13.54
CA HIS A 122 7.15 -0.89 13.26
C HIS A 122 6.98 -0.71 11.75
N ILE A 123 5.73 -0.59 11.36
CA ILE A 123 5.34 -0.39 9.96
C ILE A 123 4.77 1.01 9.84
N LEU A 124 5.20 1.72 8.81
CA LEU A 124 4.79 3.07 8.52
C LEU A 124 4.00 3.10 7.23
N ALA A 125 2.87 3.75 7.23
CA ALA A 125 2.13 4.10 6.03
C ALA A 125 2.15 5.61 5.85
N ARG A 126 2.56 6.08 4.68
CA ARG A 126 2.61 7.49 4.35
C ARG A 126 1.63 7.84 3.25
N VAL A 127 0.85 8.88 3.51
CA VAL A 127 -0.03 9.54 2.56
C VAL A 127 0.37 11.01 2.52
N ASP A 128 0.83 11.49 1.36
CA ASP A 128 1.42 12.81 1.19
C ASP A 128 2.53 13.08 2.22
N HIS A 129 2.32 14.02 3.12
CA HIS A 129 3.26 14.43 4.17
C HIS A 129 2.93 13.83 5.54
N THR A 130 1.85 13.08 5.65
CA THR A 130 1.38 12.51 6.92
C THR A 130 1.72 11.02 6.98
N THR A 131 2.12 10.56 8.16
CA THR A 131 2.51 9.17 8.41
C THR A 131 1.66 8.60 9.54
N ALA A 132 1.18 7.37 9.35
CA ALA A 132 0.62 6.54 10.40
C ALA A 132 1.56 5.37 10.68
N GLN A 133 1.59 4.91 11.93
CA GLN A 133 2.42 3.81 12.37
C GLN A 133 1.55 2.70 12.95
N ALA A 134 1.92 1.47 12.63
CA ALA A 134 1.37 0.28 13.26
C ALA A 134 2.51 -0.56 13.86
N ARG A 135 2.16 -1.37 14.85
CA ARG A 135 3.06 -2.30 15.53
C ARG A 135 2.65 -3.73 15.19
N LEU A 136 3.65 -4.53 14.84
CA LEU A 136 3.52 -5.96 14.59
C LEU A 136 4.51 -6.70 15.48
N THR A 137 4.11 -7.83 16.06
CA THR A 137 4.98 -8.70 16.85
C THR A 137 5.30 -9.95 16.04
N VAL A 138 6.57 -10.34 16.01
CA VAL A 138 7.00 -11.61 15.44
C VAL A 138 7.45 -12.52 16.56
N GLU A 139 6.77 -13.63 16.76
CA GLU A 139 7.05 -14.63 17.78
C GLU A 139 7.58 -15.92 17.14
N ARG A 140 8.35 -16.70 17.89
CA ARG A 140 8.83 -18.02 17.44
C ARG A 140 7.87 -19.10 17.89
N PHE A 141 7.41 -19.89 16.92
CA PHE A 141 6.70 -21.12 17.23
C PHE A 141 7.68 -22.28 17.45
N GLY A 142 7.50 -23.06 18.49
CA GLY A 142 8.29 -24.28 18.72
C GLY A 142 9.59 -24.10 19.50
N GLY A 143 9.57 -23.31 20.55
CA GLY A 143 10.69 -23.16 21.49
C GLY A 143 10.37 -23.60 22.93
N GLY A 144 9.49 -24.58 23.12
CA GLY A 144 9.28 -25.21 24.42
C GLY A 144 10.39 -26.24 24.73
N GLY A 145 11.66 -25.78 24.78
CA GLY A 145 12.72 -26.53 25.37
C GLY A 145 12.52 -26.49 26.88
N ASN A 146 12.04 -27.60 27.46
CA ASN A 146 12.14 -27.86 28.90
C ASN A 146 13.57 -27.55 29.36
N ALA A 147 13.76 -26.44 30.07
CA ALA A 147 14.84 -26.33 31.01
C ALA A 147 14.39 -27.14 32.25
N GLY A 148 14.53 -28.48 32.13
CA GLY A 148 14.39 -29.41 33.23
C GLY A 148 15.67 -29.42 34.02
N SER A 149 15.56 -29.03 35.27
CA SER A 149 16.30 -29.37 36.50
C SER A 149 17.77 -29.75 36.36
#